data_d893cffde6d5c47b6ca0a196a4e590be
#
_entry.id   d893cffde6d5c47b6ca0a196a4e590be
#
_cell.length_a   1.000
_cell.length_b   1.000
_cell.length_c   1.000
_cell.angle_alpha   90.00
_cell.angle_beta   90.00
_cell.angle_gamma   90.00
#
_symmetry.space_group_name_H-M   'P 1'
#
loop_
_entity.id
_entity.type
_entity.pdbx_description
1 polymer ?
#
loop_
_entity_poly.entity_id
_entity_poly.type
_entity_poly.pdbx_seq_one_letter_code
_entity_poly.pdbx_strand_id
1 'polypeptide(L)'
;MNAASLSIDLNGDVGEWDSTAADAATRFQADADLAVSLSSLNVACGGHAGDPGSMRRLARLARDRGLALGAHPSFPDRSGFGRHPMALPPAEIERQVVEQVNSLVRIAAEEGIDVGHVKPHGALYNLAATDATVAFCIARAVARVNPKLVLVALSGSASIDAGARAGLATASEVFSDRAYESDGSLSPRTLTGSLLTDSDAAAARLVRMIHEGFVTTRQGTLLRVTATTACIHGDTPGSADFARRLRAALVAAGIDVAPLA
;
A
#
# COMPACT_ATOMS: atom_id res chain seq x y z
N MET A 1 -10.10 -32.99 5.07
CA MET A 1 -9.02 -31.98 4.98
C MET A 1 -9.74 -30.64 4.85
N ASN A 2 -9.71 -29.79 5.89
CA ASN A 2 -10.22 -28.42 5.75
C ASN A 2 -9.35 -27.73 4.71
N ALA A 3 -9.93 -27.33 3.60
CA ALA A 3 -9.26 -26.40 2.71
C ALA A 3 -8.94 -25.14 3.56
N ALA A 4 -7.67 -24.72 3.59
CA ALA A 4 -7.30 -23.47 4.24
C ALA A 4 -8.18 -22.37 3.60
N SER A 5 -8.86 -21.56 4.42
CA SER A 5 -9.65 -20.46 3.92
C SER A 5 -8.71 -19.50 3.20
N LEU A 6 -9.10 -19.05 2.00
CA LEU A 6 -8.36 -18.00 1.31
C LEU A 6 -8.50 -16.71 2.11
N SER A 7 -7.39 -16.00 2.30
CA SER A 7 -7.40 -14.70 2.98
C SER A 7 -6.62 -13.67 2.19
N ILE A 8 -7.01 -12.41 2.32
CA ILE A 8 -6.32 -11.26 1.74
C ILE A 8 -6.34 -10.09 2.71
N ASP A 9 -5.27 -9.33 2.74
CA ASP A 9 -5.26 -8.01 3.36
C ASP A 9 -5.84 -6.96 2.40
N LEU A 10 -6.75 -6.11 2.89
CA LEU A 10 -7.18 -4.89 2.21
C LEU A 10 -6.49 -3.71 2.87
N ASN A 11 -5.54 -3.11 2.15
CA ASN A 11 -4.82 -1.95 2.63
C ASN A 11 -5.30 -0.65 1.96
N GLY A 12 -5.12 0.47 2.65
CA GLY A 12 -5.43 1.79 2.09
C GLY A 12 -4.38 2.83 2.46
N ASP A 13 -4.07 3.70 1.48
CA ASP A 13 -3.16 4.82 1.67
C ASP A 13 -3.93 5.98 2.31
N VAL A 14 -3.45 6.46 3.48
CA VAL A 14 -4.15 7.41 4.35
C VAL A 14 -3.18 8.41 4.99
N GLY A 15 -3.73 9.47 5.58
CA GLY A 15 -2.92 10.50 6.24
C GLY A 15 -2.19 11.40 5.26
N GLU A 16 -2.64 11.44 4.03
CA GLU A 16 -2.04 12.24 2.96
C GLU A 16 -2.52 13.70 3.00
N TRP A 17 -2.52 14.28 4.19
CA TRP A 17 -2.97 15.64 4.47
C TRP A 17 -2.16 16.29 5.59
N ASP A 18 -2.19 17.63 5.65
CA ASP A 18 -1.58 18.43 6.70
C ASP A 18 -2.57 18.56 7.87
N SER A 19 -2.15 18.18 9.07
CA SER A 19 -3.01 18.19 10.27
C SER A 19 -3.42 19.58 10.72
N THR A 20 -2.77 20.62 10.23
CA THR A 20 -3.06 22.04 10.50
C THR A 20 -3.91 22.69 9.42
N ALA A 21 -4.17 22.00 8.29
CA ALA A 21 -5.00 22.53 7.22
C ALA A 21 -6.45 22.71 7.65
N ALA A 22 -7.14 23.68 7.07
CA ALA A 22 -8.54 23.99 7.40
C ALA A 22 -9.49 22.81 7.13
N ASP A 23 -9.17 21.94 6.18
CA ASP A 23 -9.93 20.76 5.79
C ASP A 23 -9.45 19.45 6.48
N ALA A 24 -8.50 19.53 7.41
CA ALA A 24 -7.91 18.37 8.08
C ALA A 24 -8.95 17.45 8.75
N ALA A 25 -10.00 18.01 9.33
CA ALA A 25 -11.06 17.22 9.95
C ALA A 25 -11.86 16.44 8.91
N THR A 26 -12.16 17.05 7.77
CA THR A 26 -12.89 16.42 6.65
C THR A 26 -12.05 15.29 6.03
N ARG A 27 -10.75 15.52 5.83
CA ARG A 27 -9.83 14.51 5.30
C ARG A 27 -9.66 13.33 6.27
N PHE A 28 -9.51 13.61 7.55
CA PHE A 28 -9.48 12.56 8.56
C PHE A 28 -10.78 11.73 8.57
N GLN A 29 -11.95 12.37 8.42
CA GLN A 29 -13.22 11.64 8.36
C GLN A 29 -13.28 10.75 7.11
N ALA A 30 -12.80 11.21 5.96
CA ALA A 30 -12.72 10.40 4.75
C ALA A 30 -11.82 9.16 4.93
N ASP A 31 -10.65 9.33 5.56
CA ASP A 31 -9.76 8.21 5.93
C ASP A 31 -10.44 7.25 6.92
N ALA A 32 -11.17 7.80 7.90
CA ALA A 32 -11.90 7.00 8.86
C ALA A 32 -13.05 6.21 8.24
N ASP A 33 -13.77 6.78 7.26
CA ASP A 33 -14.82 6.09 6.52
C ASP A 33 -14.25 4.97 5.65
N LEU A 34 -13.14 5.23 4.96
CA LEU A 34 -12.42 4.21 4.19
C LEU A 34 -11.95 3.06 5.09
N ALA A 35 -11.38 3.36 6.25
CA ALA A 35 -10.85 2.41 7.21
C ALA A 35 -11.88 1.39 7.72
N VAL A 36 -13.20 1.67 7.62
CA VAL A 36 -14.26 0.71 7.99
C VAL A 36 -14.18 -0.59 7.18
N SER A 37 -13.70 -0.51 5.96
CA SER A 37 -13.65 -1.65 5.04
C SER A 37 -12.25 -2.25 4.89
N LEU A 38 -11.23 -1.66 5.51
CA LEU A 38 -9.85 -2.10 5.42
C LEU A 38 -9.48 -3.09 6.55
N SER A 39 -8.36 -3.77 6.39
CA SER A 39 -7.65 -4.55 7.43
C SER A 39 -6.34 -3.90 7.84
N SER A 40 -5.76 -3.03 6.99
CA SER A 40 -4.53 -2.31 7.29
C SER A 40 -4.50 -0.89 6.70
N LEU A 41 -3.72 -0.01 7.31
CA LEU A 41 -3.52 1.38 6.89
C LEU A 41 -2.06 1.62 6.53
N ASN A 42 -1.80 2.27 5.40
CA ASN A 42 -0.48 2.78 5.02
C ASN A 42 -0.45 4.28 5.30
N VAL A 43 0.24 4.69 6.35
CA VAL A 43 0.21 6.09 6.81
C VAL A 43 1.34 6.90 6.21
N ALA A 44 1.01 7.99 5.54
CA ALA A 44 1.98 8.93 4.97
C ALA A 44 2.95 9.46 6.04
N CYS A 45 4.26 9.40 5.75
CA CYS A 45 5.33 9.64 6.70
C CYS A 45 6.08 10.97 6.51
N GLY A 46 5.43 11.96 5.89
CA GLY A 46 5.97 13.31 5.74
C GLY A 46 6.77 13.57 4.45
N GLY A 47 7.11 12.53 3.66
CA GLY A 47 7.83 12.69 2.41
C GLY A 47 7.01 13.38 1.33
N HIS A 48 5.92 12.76 0.90
CA HIS A 48 4.98 13.33 -0.08
C HIS A 48 3.82 14.07 0.58
N ALA A 49 3.40 13.61 1.74
CA ALA A 49 2.28 14.15 2.51
C ALA A 49 2.38 13.72 3.98
N GLY A 50 1.44 14.16 4.78
CA GLY A 50 1.38 13.81 6.20
C GLY A 50 2.33 14.66 7.06
N ASP A 51 2.11 14.57 8.35
CA ASP A 51 2.90 15.21 9.41
C ASP A 51 2.71 14.44 10.74
N PRO A 52 3.42 14.79 11.82
CA PRO A 52 3.25 14.12 13.11
C PRO A 52 1.82 14.12 13.66
N GLY A 53 1.01 15.12 13.33
CA GLY A 53 -0.39 15.22 13.77
C GLY A 53 -1.29 14.25 13.03
N SER A 54 -1.16 14.13 11.70
CA SER A 54 -1.90 13.16 10.90
C SER A 54 -1.49 11.72 11.26
N MET A 55 -0.18 11.44 11.38
CA MET A 55 0.33 10.14 11.83
C MET A 55 -0.27 9.71 13.16
N ARG A 56 -0.30 10.62 14.14
CA ARG A 56 -0.86 10.35 15.48
C ARG A 56 -2.35 10.02 15.43
N ARG A 57 -3.12 10.79 14.66
CA ARG A 57 -4.58 10.55 14.52
C ARG A 57 -4.85 9.17 13.89
N LEU A 58 -4.07 8.78 12.89
CA LEU A 58 -4.25 7.50 12.21
C LEU A 58 -3.70 6.31 13.01
N ALA A 59 -2.63 6.49 13.78
CA ALA A 59 -2.18 5.48 14.73
C ALA A 59 -3.26 5.16 15.78
N ARG A 60 -3.92 6.18 16.34
CA ARG A 60 -5.07 6.01 17.23
C ARG A 60 -6.23 5.30 16.55
N LEU A 61 -6.59 5.73 15.34
CA LEU A 61 -7.66 5.11 14.56
C LEU A 61 -7.40 3.62 14.32
N ALA A 62 -6.16 3.26 13.93
CA ALA A 62 -5.77 1.88 13.71
C ALA A 62 -5.87 1.05 15.00
N ARG A 63 -5.32 1.55 16.11
CA ARG A 63 -5.40 0.90 17.42
C ARG A 63 -6.86 0.69 17.85
N ASP A 64 -7.67 1.73 17.81
CA ASP A 64 -9.03 1.71 18.32
C ASP A 64 -9.97 0.81 17.49
N ARG A 65 -9.60 0.55 16.22
CA ARG A 65 -10.33 -0.34 15.31
C ARG A 65 -9.68 -1.72 15.11
N GLY A 66 -8.54 -1.98 15.73
CA GLY A 66 -7.82 -3.24 15.56
C GLY A 66 -7.29 -3.46 14.14
N LEU A 67 -6.92 -2.37 13.43
CA LEU A 67 -6.32 -2.43 12.11
C LEU A 67 -4.79 -2.52 12.21
N ALA A 68 -4.15 -3.21 11.26
CA ALA A 68 -2.70 -3.17 11.16
C ALA A 68 -2.24 -1.78 10.68
N LEU A 69 -1.14 -1.30 11.25
CA LEU A 69 -0.53 -0.01 10.93
C LEU A 69 0.74 -0.21 10.12
N GLY A 70 0.87 0.46 9.00
CA GLY A 70 2.05 0.46 8.14
C GLY A 70 2.56 1.86 7.81
N ALA A 71 3.85 1.95 7.50
CA ALA A 71 4.49 3.18 7.07
C ALA A 71 4.46 3.31 5.54
N HIS A 72 4.19 4.54 5.06
CA HIS A 72 4.08 4.86 3.64
C HIS A 72 5.14 5.89 3.20
N PRO A 73 6.45 5.50 3.22
CA PRO A 73 7.54 6.40 2.86
C PRO A 73 7.59 6.67 1.36
N SER A 74 8.07 7.85 0.99
CA SER A 74 8.13 8.32 -0.39
C SER A 74 9.41 9.09 -0.68
N PHE A 75 9.61 9.47 -1.94
CA PHE A 75 10.50 10.58 -2.26
C PHE A 75 10.03 11.88 -1.56
N PRO A 76 10.95 12.80 -1.20
CA PRO A 76 10.63 14.08 -0.57
C PRO A 76 10.10 15.10 -1.60
N ASP A 77 8.95 14.79 -2.17
CA ASP A 77 8.30 15.55 -3.24
C ASP A 77 6.87 15.93 -2.83
N ARG A 78 6.73 16.81 -1.83
CA ARG A 78 5.39 17.25 -1.38
C ARG A 78 4.62 17.97 -2.47
N SER A 79 5.29 18.76 -3.30
CA SER A 79 4.66 19.52 -4.39
C SER A 79 4.12 18.63 -5.51
N GLY A 80 4.79 17.52 -5.80
CA GLY A 80 4.39 16.52 -6.78
C GLY A 80 3.68 15.31 -6.15
N PHE A 81 3.36 15.39 -4.85
CA PHE A 81 2.71 14.30 -4.15
C PHE A 81 3.48 12.96 -4.23
N GLY A 82 4.84 13.04 -4.25
CA GLY A 82 5.70 11.86 -4.36
C GLY A 82 5.59 11.11 -5.68
N ARG A 83 4.98 11.70 -6.71
CA ARG A 83 4.71 11.05 -8.00
C ARG A 83 5.77 11.35 -9.07
N HIS A 84 6.71 12.27 -8.79
CA HIS A 84 7.83 12.55 -9.69
C HIS A 84 9.02 11.65 -9.34
N PRO A 85 9.57 10.90 -10.31
CA PRO A 85 10.79 10.14 -10.10
C PRO A 85 11.95 11.07 -9.74
N MET A 86 12.75 10.68 -8.74
CA MET A 86 13.93 11.43 -8.32
C MET A 86 15.19 10.56 -8.47
N ALA A 87 16.19 11.09 -9.14
CA ALA A 87 17.50 10.45 -9.26
C ALA A 87 18.34 10.73 -8.00
N LEU A 88 18.06 10.02 -6.91
CA LEU A 88 18.80 10.13 -5.65
C LEU A 88 19.86 9.05 -5.55
N PRO A 89 21.01 9.34 -4.91
CA PRO A 89 22.00 8.30 -4.57
C PRO A 89 21.35 7.20 -3.71
N PRO A 90 21.74 5.92 -3.88
CA PRO A 90 21.24 4.81 -3.09
C PRO A 90 21.27 5.03 -1.56
N ALA A 91 22.35 5.59 -1.03
CA ALA A 91 22.49 5.89 0.39
C ALA A 91 21.47 6.95 0.87
N GLU A 92 21.09 7.90 0.00
CA GLU A 92 20.11 8.91 0.32
C GLU A 92 18.71 8.34 0.34
N ILE A 93 18.36 7.44 -0.60
CA ILE A 93 17.08 6.71 -0.58
C ILE A 93 16.95 5.90 0.73
N GLU A 94 18.01 5.15 1.10
CA GLU A 94 18.03 4.37 2.34
C GLU A 94 17.83 5.28 3.57
N ARG A 95 18.55 6.41 3.64
CA ARG A 95 18.45 7.37 4.75
C ARG A 95 17.03 7.89 4.90
N GLN A 96 16.41 8.34 3.79
CA GLN A 96 15.08 8.93 3.80
C GLN A 96 14.00 7.92 4.19
N VAL A 97 14.08 6.68 3.71
CA VAL A 97 13.15 5.62 4.10
C VAL A 97 13.28 5.34 5.60
N VAL A 98 14.52 5.21 6.12
CA VAL A 98 14.75 4.99 7.56
C VAL A 98 14.16 6.12 8.39
N GLU A 99 14.39 7.37 8.02
CA GLU A 99 13.88 8.54 8.75
C GLU A 99 12.35 8.58 8.78
N GLN A 100 11.70 8.36 7.64
CA GLN A 100 10.25 8.39 7.52
C GLN A 100 9.61 7.24 8.31
N VAL A 101 10.12 6.01 8.17
CA VAL A 101 9.59 4.85 8.89
C VAL A 101 9.78 5.02 10.40
N ASN A 102 10.96 5.46 10.86
CA ASN A 102 11.23 5.71 12.29
C ASN A 102 10.32 6.82 12.86
N SER A 103 9.96 7.83 12.06
CA SER A 103 9.04 8.86 12.52
C SER A 103 7.68 8.28 12.90
N LEU A 104 7.12 7.40 12.04
CA LEU A 104 5.86 6.74 12.36
C LEU A 104 6.01 5.72 13.50
N VAL A 105 7.09 4.92 13.52
CA VAL A 105 7.35 3.93 14.59
C VAL A 105 7.35 4.60 15.96
N ARG A 106 8.04 5.74 16.09
CA ARG A 106 8.07 6.48 17.36
C ARG A 106 6.68 6.98 17.77
N ILE A 107 5.94 7.58 16.82
CA ILE A 107 4.59 8.11 17.11
C ILE A 107 3.62 6.97 17.43
N ALA A 108 3.69 5.86 16.71
CA ALA A 108 2.87 4.68 16.96
C ALA A 108 3.10 4.10 18.36
N ALA A 109 4.37 3.99 18.79
CA ALA A 109 4.73 3.53 20.13
C ALA A 109 4.16 4.43 21.23
N GLU A 110 4.18 5.77 21.04
CA GLU A 110 3.54 6.73 21.96
C GLU A 110 2.01 6.51 22.05
N GLU A 111 1.39 6.01 20.99
CA GLU A 111 -0.05 5.72 20.93
C GLU A 111 -0.41 4.26 21.29
N GLY A 112 0.57 3.44 21.63
CA GLY A 112 0.36 2.04 22.07
C GLY A 112 -0.01 1.06 20.95
N ILE A 113 0.53 1.28 19.74
CA ILE A 113 0.39 0.39 18.59
C ILE A 113 1.74 0.21 17.89
N ASP A 114 1.99 -0.98 17.34
CA ASP A 114 3.19 -1.27 16.57
C ASP A 114 2.96 -1.04 15.07
N VAL A 115 4.02 -0.60 14.36
CA VAL A 115 4.07 -0.62 12.91
C VAL A 115 4.43 -2.03 12.46
N GLY A 116 3.59 -2.66 11.63
CA GLY A 116 3.76 -4.04 11.17
C GLY A 116 4.32 -4.16 9.76
N HIS A 117 4.15 -3.15 8.91
CA HIS A 117 4.58 -3.22 7.51
C HIS A 117 5.04 -1.87 6.97
N VAL A 118 5.73 -1.93 5.83
CA VAL A 118 6.17 -0.76 5.07
C VAL A 118 5.76 -0.92 3.61
N LYS A 119 5.07 0.06 3.08
CA LYS A 119 4.70 0.16 1.67
C LYS A 119 5.22 1.48 1.11
N PRO A 120 6.21 1.49 0.20
CA PRO A 120 6.63 2.72 -0.45
C PRO A 120 5.50 3.37 -1.24
N HIS A 121 5.54 4.70 -1.36
CA HIS A 121 4.54 5.47 -2.11
C HIS A 121 5.00 5.87 -3.51
N GLY A 122 4.07 5.96 -4.43
CA GLY A 122 4.17 6.70 -5.68
C GLY A 122 5.36 6.35 -6.57
N ALA A 123 6.18 7.35 -6.94
CA ALA A 123 7.31 7.13 -7.82
C ALA A 123 8.39 6.23 -7.20
N LEU A 124 8.57 6.26 -5.88
CA LEU A 124 9.51 5.38 -5.18
C LEU A 124 9.07 3.90 -5.29
N TYR A 125 7.78 3.63 -5.11
CA TYR A 125 7.19 2.30 -5.28
C TYR A 125 7.36 1.77 -6.72
N ASN A 126 7.00 2.60 -7.70
CA ASN A 126 7.05 2.21 -9.10
C ASN A 126 8.50 2.01 -9.60
N LEU A 127 9.43 2.86 -9.18
CA LEU A 127 10.85 2.72 -9.51
C LEU A 127 11.43 1.44 -8.91
N ALA A 128 11.13 1.18 -7.63
CA ALA A 128 11.59 -0.03 -6.95
C ALA A 128 10.99 -1.32 -7.55
N ALA A 129 9.85 -1.24 -8.22
CA ALA A 129 9.28 -2.42 -8.88
C ALA A 129 10.16 -2.97 -10.02
N THR A 130 10.95 -2.10 -10.67
CA THR A 130 11.77 -2.44 -11.85
C THR A 130 13.27 -2.25 -11.63
N ASP A 131 13.69 -1.40 -10.69
CA ASP A 131 15.10 -1.15 -10.37
C ASP A 131 15.52 -1.94 -9.13
N ALA A 132 16.29 -3.01 -9.34
CA ALA A 132 16.76 -3.88 -8.27
C ALA A 132 17.69 -3.16 -7.26
N THR A 133 18.39 -2.09 -7.66
CA THR A 133 19.24 -1.30 -6.76
C THR A 133 18.38 -0.49 -5.80
N VAL A 134 17.39 0.22 -6.32
CA VAL A 134 16.43 0.99 -5.51
C VAL A 134 15.63 0.07 -4.60
N ALA A 135 15.14 -1.05 -5.14
CA ALA A 135 14.42 -2.07 -4.38
C ALA A 135 15.25 -2.55 -3.17
N PHE A 136 16.54 -2.87 -3.38
CA PHE A 136 17.40 -3.36 -2.33
C PHE A 136 17.76 -2.28 -1.29
N CYS A 137 17.90 -1.01 -1.70
CA CYS A 137 18.07 0.10 -0.75
C CYS A 137 16.85 0.24 0.19
N ILE A 138 15.64 0.15 -0.37
CA ILE A 138 14.42 0.20 0.45
C ILE A 138 14.36 -1.01 1.39
N ALA A 139 14.59 -2.21 0.88
CA ALA A 139 14.55 -3.43 1.70
C ALA A 139 15.57 -3.38 2.85
N ARG A 140 16.80 -2.92 2.60
CA ARG A 140 17.81 -2.69 3.64
C ARG A 140 17.39 -1.65 4.67
N ALA A 141 16.80 -0.54 4.20
CA ALA A 141 16.29 0.51 5.08
C ALA A 141 15.23 -0.05 6.04
N VAL A 142 14.27 -0.82 5.51
CA VAL A 142 13.21 -1.45 6.31
C VAL A 142 13.80 -2.46 7.29
N ALA A 143 14.68 -3.36 6.85
CA ALA A 143 15.35 -4.35 7.71
C ALA A 143 16.18 -3.69 8.83
N ARG A 144 16.81 -2.55 8.54
CA ARG A 144 17.58 -1.76 9.52
C ARG A 144 16.70 -1.13 10.60
N VAL A 145 15.47 -0.71 10.26
CA VAL A 145 14.52 -0.19 11.25
C VAL A 145 14.00 -1.33 12.12
N ASN A 146 13.49 -2.38 11.52
CA ASN A 146 13.03 -3.58 12.24
C ASN A 146 12.95 -4.76 11.26
N PRO A 147 13.72 -5.84 11.42
CA PRO A 147 13.70 -7.00 10.53
C PRO A 147 12.41 -7.82 10.60
N LYS A 148 11.50 -7.52 11.52
CA LYS A 148 10.17 -8.14 11.60
C LYS A 148 9.11 -7.43 10.75
N LEU A 149 9.43 -6.26 10.17
CA LEU A 149 8.51 -5.54 9.30
C LEU A 149 8.28 -6.32 8.00
N VAL A 150 7.03 -6.33 7.54
CA VAL A 150 6.67 -6.86 6.23
C VAL A 150 6.89 -5.78 5.17
N LEU A 151 7.63 -6.09 4.10
CA LEU A 151 7.72 -5.19 2.94
C LEU A 151 6.58 -5.49 1.96
N VAL A 152 5.67 -4.53 1.81
CA VAL A 152 4.58 -4.60 0.82
C VAL A 152 5.08 -4.07 -0.51
N ALA A 153 4.95 -4.86 -1.56
CA ALA A 153 5.44 -4.52 -2.90
C ALA A 153 4.58 -5.14 -4.00
N LEU A 154 4.64 -4.56 -5.20
CA LEU A 154 3.92 -5.05 -6.38
C LEU A 154 4.26 -6.52 -6.63
N SER A 155 3.23 -7.32 -6.84
CA SER A 155 3.38 -8.74 -7.12
C SER A 155 4.33 -9.00 -8.29
N GLY A 156 5.33 -9.87 -8.07
CA GLY A 156 6.33 -10.24 -9.08
C GLY A 156 7.40 -9.18 -9.36
N SER A 157 7.44 -8.08 -8.60
CA SER A 157 8.43 -7.01 -8.79
C SER A 157 9.80 -7.31 -8.17
N ALA A 158 10.81 -6.55 -8.58
CA ALA A 158 12.15 -6.59 -8.01
C ALA A 158 12.17 -6.31 -6.48
N SER A 159 11.17 -5.61 -5.95
CA SER A 159 11.04 -5.34 -4.52
C SER A 159 10.70 -6.59 -3.70
N ILE A 160 9.95 -7.53 -4.25
CA ILE A 160 9.69 -8.84 -3.59
C ILE A 160 11.01 -9.61 -3.40
N ASP A 161 11.80 -9.72 -4.47
CA ASP A 161 13.10 -10.39 -4.41
C ASP A 161 14.09 -9.67 -3.49
N ALA A 162 14.10 -8.34 -3.52
CA ALA A 162 14.94 -7.52 -2.65
C ALA A 162 14.58 -7.69 -1.18
N GLY A 163 13.29 -7.74 -0.83
CA GLY A 163 12.81 -8.00 0.52
C GLY A 163 13.30 -9.35 1.04
N ALA A 164 13.09 -10.42 0.26
CA ALA A 164 13.56 -11.75 0.60
C ALA A 164 15.09 -11.80 0.80
N ARG A 165 15.86 -11.15 -0.08
CA ARG A 165 17.33 -11.05 0.04
C ARG A 165 17.79 -10.27 1.27
N ALA A 166 17.01 -9.30 1.74
CA ALA A 166 17.27 -8.54 2.96
C ALA A 166 16.80 -9.27 4.24
N GLY A 167 16.19 -10.46 4.11
CA GLY A 167 15.69 -11.25 5.23
C GLY A 167 14.34 -10.78 5.78
N LEU A 168 13.60 -9.98 5.01
CA LEU A 168 12.25 -9.52 5.36
C LEU A 168 11.17 -10.51 4.88
N ALA A 169 10.09 -10.60 5.62
CA ALA A 169 8.83 -11.06 5.07
C ALA A 169 8.34 -10.07 4.00
N THR A 170 7.72 -10.57 2.94
CA THR A 170 7.18 -9.73 1.87
C THR A 170 5.71 -10.03 1.64
N ALA A 171 4.93 -9.00 1.29
CA ALA A 171 3.56 -9.14 0.88
C ALA A 171 3.40 -8.69 -0.58
N SER A 172 2.87 -9.58 -1.41
CA SER A 172 2.64 -9.33 -2.83
C SER A 172 1.34 -8.56 -3.02
N GLU A 173 1.47 -7.30 -3.41
CA GLU A 173 0.36 -6.39 -3.60
C GLU A 173 -0.21 -6.48 -5.01
N VAL A 174 -1.54 -6.44 -5.09
CA VAL A 174 -2.28 -6.31 -6.34
C VAL A 174 -3.23 -5.11 -6.29
N PHE A 175 -3.62 -4.65 -7.47
CA PHE A 175 -4.52 -3.50 -7.67
C PHE A 175 -5.71 -3.94 -8.52
N SER A 176 -6.90 -3.87 -7.95
CA SER A 176 -8.14 -4.20 -8.66
C SER A 176 -8.58 -3.10 -9.62
N ASP A 177 -8.23 -1.84 -9.29
CA ASP A 177 -8.63 -0.63 -9.99
C ASP A 177 -7.62 -0.13 -11.05
N ARG A 178 -6.45 -0.81 -11.19
CA ARG A 178 -5.36 -0.41 -12.08
C ARG A 178 -5.17 -1.40 -13.24
N ALA A 179 -4.89 -0.87 -14.43
CA ALA A 179 -4.45 -1.71 -15.53
C ALA A 179 -2.97 -2.11 -15.37
N TYR A 180 -2.64 -3.32 -15.83
CA TYR A 180 -1.29 -3.88 -15.83
C TYR A 180 -0.75 -3.93 -17.25
N GLU A 181 0.54 -3.67 -17.40
CA GLU A 181 1.28 -3.90 -18.65
C GLU A 181 1.80 -5.35 -18.69
N SER A 182 2.23 -5.82 -19.87
CA SER A 182 2.69 -7.21 -20.07
C SER A 182 3.97 -7.53 -19.27
N ASP A 183 4.75 -6.52 -18.88
CA ASP A 183 5.94 -6.66 -18.03
C ASP A 183 5.64 -6.70 -16.53
N GLY A 184 4.35 -6.60 -16.16
CA GLY A 184 3.90 -6.60 -14.77
C GLY A 184 3.83 -5.22 -14.13
N SER A 185 4.28 -4.18 -14.77
CA SER A 185 4.17 -2.82 -14.27
C SER A 185 2.72 -2.31 -14.33
N LEU A 186 2.39 -1.33 -13.49
CA LEU A 186 1.11 -0.66 -13.55
C LEU A 186 1.13 0.39 -14.67
N SER A 187 0.07 0.41 -15.48
CA SER A 187 -0.07 1.43 -16.53
C SER A 187 -0.01 2.84 -15.94
N PRO A 188 0.72 3.79 -16.58
CA PRO A 188 0.73 5.18 -16.14
C PRO A 188 -0.69 5.74 -16.00
N ARG A 189 -0.99 6.45 -14.92
CA ARG A 189 -2.34 7.01 -14.64
C ARG A 189 -2.84 7.98 -15.73
N THR A 190 -1.92 8.54 -16.51
CA THR A 190 -2.22 9.45 -17.63
C THR A 190 -2.76 8.75 -18.89
N LEU A 191 -2.62 7.43 -18.96
CA LEU A 191 -3.14 6.66 -20.10
C LEU A 191 -4.63 6.38 -19.94
N THR A 192 -5.38 6.54 -21.03
CA THR A 192 -6.79 6.16 -21.09
C THR A 192 -6.95 4.67 -20.80
N GLY A 193 -7.88 4.32 -19.90
CA GLY A 193 -8.13 2.94 -19.46
C GLY A 193 -7.11 2.39 -18.47
N SER A 194 -6.23 3.23 -17.89
CA SER A 194 -5.31 2.82 -16.82
C SER A 194 -6.01 2.62 -15.47
N LEU A 195 -7.21 3.20 -15.30
CA LEU A 195 -8.02 3.09 -14.10
C LEU A 195 -9.35 2.39 -14.43
N LEU A 196 -9.75 1.45 -13.58
CA LEU A 196 -11.06 0.82 -13.59
C LEU A 196 -11.92 1.51 -12.53
N THR A 197 -12.94 2.22 -12.98
CA THR A 197 -13.85 2.98 -12.09
C THR A 197 -15.11 2.21 -11.71
N ASP A 198 -15.40 1.12 -12.42
CA ASP A 198 -16.51 0.23 -12.10
C ASP A 198 -16.13 -0.67 -10.92
N SER A 199 -16.76 -0.46 -9.78
CA SER A 199 -16.47 -1.18 -8.54
C SER A 199 -16.83 -2.66 -8.59
N ASP A 200 -17.86 -3.04 -9.34
CA ASP A 200 -18.28 -4.44 -9.43
C ASP A 200 -17.33 -5.21 -10.36
N ALA A 201 -16.89 -4.60 -11.46
CA ALA A 201 -15.86 -5.16 -12.32
C ALA A 201 -14.50 -5.29 -11.60
N ALA A 202 -14.12 -4.29 -10.81
CA ALA A 202 -12.90 -4.32 -10.01
C ALA A 202 -12.95 -5.41 -8.93
N ALA A 203 -14.10 -5.57 -8.26
CA ALA A 203 -14.29 -6.61 -7.26
C ALA A 203 -14.22 -8.02 -7.87
N ALA A 204 -14.91 -8.26 -8.97
CA ALA A 204 -14.84 -9.53 -9.69
C ALA A 204 -13.41 -9.85 -10.16
N ARG A 205 -12.68 -8.82 -10.61
CA ARG A 205 -11.27 -8.94 -11.01
C ARG A 205 -10.37 -9.34 -9.82
N LEU A 206 -10.55 -8.72 -8.65
CA LEU A 206 -9.78 -9.06 -7.46
C LEU A 206 -10.04 -10.50 -7.01
N VAL A 207 -11.30 -10.92 -6.98
CA VAL A 207 -11.68 -12.31 -6.67
C VAL A 207 -10.96 -13.29 -7.62
N ARG A 208 -10.93 -13.00 -8.91
CA ARG A 208 -10.21 -13.82 -9.90
C ARG A 208 -8.69 -13.82 -9.66
N MET A 209 -8.07 -12.69 -9.35
CA MET A 209 -6.65 -12.63 -9.01
C MET A 209 -6.30 -13.53 -7.84
N ILE A 210 -7.17 -13.60 -6.82
CA ILE A 210 -6.96 -14.41 -5.62
C ILE A 210 -7.14 -15.91 -5.94
N HIS A 211 -8.21 -16.27 -6.66
CA HIS A 211 -8.51 -17.67 -6.94
C HIS A 211 -7.65 -18.27 -8.06
N GLU A 212 -7.43 -17.50 -9.12
CA GLU A 212 -6.79 -18.00 -10.34
C GLU A 212 -5.29 -17.67 -10.39
N GLY A 213 -4.83 -16.66 -9.64
CA GLY A 213 -3.44 -16.23 -9.65
C GLY A 213 -3.03 -15.51 -10.93
N PHE A 214 -3.98 -14.87 -11.63
CA PHE A 214 -3.74 -14.20 -12.90
C PHE A 214 -4.52 -12.89 -13.00
N VAL A 215 -3.97 -11.94 -13.77
CA VAL A 215 -4.65 -10.73 -14.21
C VAL A 215 -4.51 -10.58 -15.73
N THR A 216 -5.55 -10.09 -16.39
CA THR A 216 -5.48 -9.73 -17.81
C THR A 216 -4.83 -8.36 -17.95
N THR A 217 -3.74 -8.29 -18.71
CA THR A 217 -3.01 -7.05 -19.01
C THR A 217 -3.77 -6.19 -20.03
N ARG A 218 -3.33 -4.94 -20.21
CA ARG A 218 -3.89 -4.03 -21.21
C ARG A 218 -3.72 -4.54 -22.64
N GLN A 219 -2.68 -5.37 -22.87
CA GLN A 219 -2.42 -6.02 -24.16
C GLN A 219 -3.23 -7.31 -24.37
N GLY A 220 -4.08 -7.69 -23.40
CA GLY A 220 -4.92 -8.90 -23.47
C GLY A 220 -4.20 -10.20 -23.10
N THR A 221 -2.96 -10.14 -22.62
CA THR A 221 -2.22 -11.32 -22.15
C THR A 221 -2.53 -11.63 -20.69
N LEU A 222 -2.39 -12.88 -20.28
CA LEU A 222 -2.50 -13.27 -18.86
C LEU A 222 -1.15 -13.09 -18.17
N LEU A 223 -1.13 -12.34 -17.10
CA LEU A 223 0.02 -12.13 -16.22
C LEU A 223 -0.21 -12.88 -14.91
N ARG A 224 0.74 -13.72 -14.50
CA ARG A 224 0.69 -14.38 -13.19
C ARG A 224 0.90 -13.37 -12.07
N VAL A 225 0.04 -13.43 -11.04
CA VAL A 225 0.14 -12.61 -9.84
C VAL A 225 -0.04 -13.45 -8.59
N THR A 226 0.58 -13.04 -7.51
CA THR A 226 0.28 -13.51 -6.15
C THR A 226 -0.43 -12.38 -5.43
N ALA A 227 -1.59 -12.63 -4.87
CA ALA A 227 -2.39 -11.61 -4.19
C ALA A 227 -2.42 -11.92 -2.68
N THR A 228 -1.55 -11.31 -1.90
CA THR A 228 -1.56 -11.39 -0.43
C THR A 228 -2.13 -10.13 0.20
N THR A 229 -2.06 -9.00 -0.51
CA THR A 229 -2.68 -7.74 -0.12
C THR A 229 -3.20 -7.01 -1.36
N ALA A 230 -4.28 -6.25 -1.22
CA ALA A 230 -4.85 -5.41 -2.28
C ALA A 230 -5.02 -3.98 -1.80
N CYS A 231 -4.52 -3.03 -2.61
CA CYS A 231 -4.57 -1.61 -2.29
C CYS A 231 -5.85 -0.96 -2.77
N ILE A 232 -6.35 -0.03 -1.94
CA ILE A 232 -7.41 0.92 -2.26
C ILE A 232 -6.88 2.32 -2.00
N HIS A 233 -6.90 3.17 -3.02
CA HIS A 233 -6.40 4.53 -2.89
C HIS A 233 -7.44 5.45 -2.23
N GLY A 234 -7.06 6.09 -1.13
CA GLY A 234 -7.92 7.01 -0.37
C GLY A 234 -8.19 8.34 -1.07
N ASP A 235 -7.31 8.77 -1.97
CA ASP A 235 -7.38 10.03 -2.71
C ASP A 235 -8.43 10.05 -3.84
N THR A 236 -9.09 8.93 -4.10
CA THR A 236 -10.14 8.82 -5.13
C THR A 236 -11.52 9.12 -4.53
N PRO A 237 -12.31 10.05 -5.10
CA PRO A 237 -13.68 10.26 -4.67
C PRO A 237 -14.50 8.96 -4.68
N GLY A 238 -15.21 8.66 -3.58
CA GLY A 238 -15.98 7.43 -3.45
C GLY A 238 -15.16 6.20 -3.01
N SER A 239 -13.91 6.37 -2.59
CA SER A 239 -13.02 5.27 -2.16
C SER A 239 -13.60 4.42 -1.03
N ALA A 240 -14.30 5.01 -0.07
CA ALA A 240 -14.96 4.28 1.02
C ALA A 240 -16.07 3.35 0.50
N ASP A 241 -16.90 3.81 -0.45
CA ASP A 241 -17.95 3.01 -1.07
C ASP A 241 -17.35 1.89 -1.95
N PHE A 242 -16.31 2.22 -2.70
CA PHE A 242 -15.54 1.24 -3.47
C PHE A 242 -14.94 0.14 -2.57
N ALA A 243 -14.29 0.50 -1.47
CA ALA A 243 -13.74 -0.44 -0.49
C ALA A 243 -14.81 -1.34 0.12
N ARG A 244 -15.96 -0.76 0.47
CA ARG A 244 -17.10 -1.51 1.02
C ARG A 244 -17.63 -2.57 0.04
N ARG A 245 -17.77 -2.22 -1.25
CA ARG A 245 -18.19 -3.16 -2.30
C ARG A 245 -17.15 -4.26 -2.52
N LEU A 246 -15.85 -3.89 -2.57
CA LEU A 246 -14.77 -4.86 -2.69
C LEU A 246 -14.80 -5.86 -1.54
N ARG A 247 -14.85 -5.37 -0.29
CA ARG A 247 -14.92 -6.23 0.89
C ARG A 247 -16.13 -7.17 0.86
N ALA A 248 -17.30 -6.64 0.51
CA ALA A 248 -18.52 -7.44 0.42
C ALA A 248 -18.39 -8.57 -0.63
N ALA A 249 -17.82 -8.28 -1.79
CA ALA A 249 -17.59 -9.27 -2.84
C ALA A 249 -16.58 -10.35 -2.42
N LEU A 250 -15.51 -9.99 -1.72
CA LEU A 250 -14.53 -10.95 -1.19
C LEU A 250 -15.18 -11.90 -0.19
N VAL A 251 -15.93 -11.37 0.78
CA VAL A 251 -16.65 -12.18 1.77
C VAL A 251 -17.68 -13.10 1.09
N ALA A 252 -18.43 -12.59 0.11
CA ALA A 252 -19.37 -13.41 -0.67
C ALA A 252 -18.70 -14.52 -1.47
N ALA A 253 -17.44 -14.32 -1.87
CA ALA A 253 -16.62 -15.33 -2.55
C ALA A 253 -15.91 -16.31 -1.56
N GLY A 254 -16.17 -16.21 -0.26
CA GLY A 254 -15.53 -17.06 0.76
C GLY A 254 -14.07 -16.71 1.04
N ILE A 255 -13.67 -15.46 0.78
CA ILE A 255 -12.33 -14.95 1.05
C ILE A 255 -12.36 -14.11 2.31
N ASP A 256 -11.57 -14.48 3.31
CA ASP A 256 -11.42 -13.74 4.56
C ASP A 256 -10.61 -12.46 4.35
N VAL A 257 -11.08 -11.35 4.90
CA VAL A 257 -10.33 -10.08 4.90
C VAL A 257 -9.68 -9.91 6.26
N ALA A 258 -8.35 -10.10 6.30
CA ALA A 258 -7.54 -10.07 7.50
C ALA A 258 -6.23 -9.31 7.26
N PRO A 259 -5.63 -8.67 8.28
CA PRO A 259 -4.34 -8.01 8.13
C PRO A 259 -3.23 -9.00 7.78
N LEU A 260 -2.10 -8.47 7.27
CA LEU A 260 -0.88 -9.24 7.06
C LEU A 260 -0.42 -9.85 8.40
N ALA A 261 -0.08 -11.13 8.37
CA ALA A 261 0.37 -11.90 9.54
C ALA A 261 1.87 -11.74 9.77
#